data_960524cd7b89083303b3fc0a7187650f
#
_entry.id   960524cd7b89083303b3fc0a7187650f
#
_cell.length_a   1.000
_cell.length_b   1.000
_cell.length_c   1.000
_cell.angle_alpha   90.00
_cell.angle_beta   90.00
_cell.angle_gamma   90.00
#
_symmetry.space_group_name_H-M   'P 1'
#
loop_
_entity.id
_entity.type
_entity.pdbx_description
1 polymer ?
#
loop_
_entity_poly.entity_id
_entity_poly.type
_entity_poly.pdbx_seq_one_letter_code
_entity_poly.pdbx_strand_id
1 'polypeptide(L)'
;MEQKFIAAFEANRIEAEKIGARMRPVDVKGAKRTLSGSRSSDGWGVLAAKGRLDLSLEALVVDKRFTALFTDEEANEALNRLLDAGYYRF
;
A
#
# COMPACT_ATOMS: atom_id res chain seq x y z
N MET A 1 -13.26 11.44 -0.50
CA MET A 1 -12.48 10.33 0.11
C MET A 1 -11.35 9.87 -0.78
N GLU A 2 -11.58 9.71 -2.07
CA GLU A 2 -10.53 9.30 -3.01
C GLU A 2 -9.34 10.26 -3.04
N GLN A 3 -9.60 11.56 -3.00
CA GLN A 3 -8.54 12.57 -2.98
C GLN A 3 -7.68 12.46 -1.72
N LYS A 4 -8.28 12.11 -0.59
CA LYS A 4 -7.54 11.90 0.66
C LYS A 4 -6.63 10.67 0.56
N PHE A 5 -7.10 9.63 -0.12
CA PHE A 5 -6.30 8.45 -0.38
C PHE A 5 -5.08 8.79 -1.24
N ILE A 6 -5.30 9.52 -2.33
CA ILE A 6 -4.22 9.93 -3.24
C ILE A 6 -3.19 10.79 -2.49
N ALA A 7 -3.65 11.74 -1.68
CA ALA A 7 -2.75 12.60 -0.90
C ALA A 7 -1.95 11.79 0.15
N ALA A 8 -2.61 10.85 0.82
CA ALA A 8 -1.93 9.98 1.79
C ALA A 8 -0.89 9.09 1.11
N PHE A 9 -1.24 8.54 -0.05
CA PHE A 9 -0.29 7.72 -0.80
C PHE A 9 0.90 8.55 -1.27
N GLU A 10 0.67 9.78 -1.73
CA GLU A 10 1.75 10.65 -2.17
C GLU A 10 2.70 10.99 -1.02
N ALA A 11 2.17 11.26 0.17
CA ALA A 11 2.99 11.48 1.34
C ALA A 11 3.86 10.27 1.67
N ASN A 12 3.26 9.08 1.60
CA ASN A 12 3.99 7.83 1.84
C ASN A 12 5.05 7.60 0.76
N ARG A 13 4.72 7.91 -0.49
CA ARG A 13 5.65 7.77 -1.61
C ARG A 13 6.90 8.65 -1.41
N ILE A 14 6.71 9.87 -0.98
CA ILE A 14 7.82 10.78 -0.72
C ILE A 14 8.72 10.22 0.39
N GLU A 15 8.13 9.75 1.48
CA GLU A 15 8.91 9.16 2.58
C GLU A 15 9.62 7.88 2.14
N ALA A 16 8.95 7.04 1.34
CA ALA A 16 9.55 5.82 0.83
C ALA A 16 10.75 6.12 -0.07
N GLU A 17 10.66 7.15 -0.89
CA GLU A 17 11.75 7.54 -1.77
C GLU A 17 13.00 7.94 -1.00
N LYS A 18 12.83 8.58 0.16
CA LYS A 18 13.96 8.97 1.02
C LYS A 18 14.77 7.78 1.52
N ILE A 19 14.16 6.62 1.61
CA ILE A 19 14.84 5.39 2.06
C ILE A 19 15.13 4.43 0.91
N GLY A 20 15.00 4.90 -0.32
CA GLY A 20 15.38 4.15 -1.51
C GLY A 20 14.28 3.32 -2.16
N ALA A 21 13.05 3.41 -1.68
CA ALA A 21 11.92 2.70 -2.28
C ALA A 21 11.25 3.59 -3.32
N ARG A 22 11.30 3.18 -4.57
CA ARG A 22 10.69 3.93 -5.68
C ARG A 22 9.29 3.39 -5.94
N MET A 23 8.30 4.27 -5.79
CA MET A 23 6.90 3.93 -6.00
C MET A 23 6.31 4.91 -7.00
N ARG A 24 5.55 4.40 -7.96
CA ARG A 24 4.85 5.24 -8.93
C ARG A 24 3.57 5.79 -8.29
N PRO A 25 3.16 7.02 -8.62
CA PRO A 25 1.87 7.53 -8.16
C PRO A 25 0.74 6.64 -8.65
N VAL A 26 -0.24 6.37 -7.78
CA VAL A 26 -1.44 5.63 -8.16
C VAL A 26 -2.68 6.32 -7.58
N ASP A 27 -3.80 6.16 -8.27
CA ASP A 27 -5.12 6.51 -7.77
C ASP A 27 -5.80 5.23 -7.25
N VAL A 28 -7.07 5.35 -6.84
CA VAL A 28 -7.82 4.19 -6.35
C VAL A 28 -7.93 3.11 -7.42
N LYS A 29 -8.16 3.50 -8.66
CA LYS A 29 -8.27 2.56 -9.77
C LYS A 29 -6.96 1.81 -10.00
N GLY A 30 -5.84 2.51 -9.95
CA GLY A 30 -4.51 1.91 -10.07
C GLY A 30 -4.21 0.97 -8.90
N ALA A 31 -4.62 1.35 -7.69
CA ALA A 31 -4.48 0.51 -6.51
C ALA A 31 -5.25 -0.80 -6.67
N LYS A 32 -6.49 -0.73 -7.14
CA LYS A 32 -7.30 -1.93 -7.40
C LYS A 32 -6.65 -2.84 -8.44
N ARG A 33 -6.07 -2.26 -9.47
CA ARG A 33 -5.35 -3.01 -10.49
C ARG A 33 -4.14 -3.74 -9.90
N THR A 34 -3.39 -3.07 -9.04
CA THR A 34 -2.23 -3.66 -8.36
C THR A 34 -2.65 -4.84 -7.48
N LEU A 35 -3.77 -4.70 -6.76
CA LEU A 35 -4.27 -5.75 -5.89
C LEU A 35 -4.82 -6.94 -6.66
N SER A 36 -5.31 -6.74 -7.88
CA SER A 36 -5.79 -7.84 -8.72
C SER A 36 -4.66 -8.59 -9.40
N GLY A 37 -3.44 -8.05 -9.39
CA GLY A 37 -2.26 -8.72 -9.93
C GLY A 37 -1.67 -9.70 -8.93
N SER A 38 -0.67 -10.46 -9.38
CA SER A 38 0.00 -11.46 -8.54
C SER A 38 1.21 -10.91 -7.80
N ARG A 39 1.59 -9.67 -8.06
CA ARG A 39 2.79 -9.05 -7.48
C ARG A 39 2.44 -8.01 -6.44
N SER A 40 3.31 -7.87 -5.44
CA SER A 40 3.23 -6.77 -4.49
C SER A 40 3.46 -5.43 -5.18
N SER A 41 3.08 -4.35 -4.53
CA SER A 41 3.22 -3.01 -5.07
C SER A 41 4.68 -2.59 -5.23
N ASP A 42 4.91 -1.49 -5.96
CA ASP A 42 6.25 -0.94 -6.20
C ASP A 42 6.97 -0.67 -4.88
N GLY A 43 8.27 -0.95 -4.86
CA GLY A 43 9.11 -0.67 -3.70
C GLY A 43 8.96 -1.63 -2.54
N TRP A 44 8.12 -2.66 -2.67
CA TRP A 44 7.82 -3.60 -1.59
C TRP A 44 9.07 -4.19 -0.95
N GLY A 45 10.01 -4.68 -1.76
CA GLY A 45 11.23 -5.32 -1.24
C GLY A 45 12.06 -4.38 -0.37
N VAL A 46 12.21 -3.14 -0.79
CA VAL A 46 12.96 -2.13 -0.03
C VAL A 46 12.23 -1.78 1.26
N LEU A 47 10.90 -1.57 1.18
CA LEU A 47 10.11 -1.25 2.37
C LEU A 47 10.15 -2.38 3.38
N ALA A 48 10.06 -3.62 2.93
CA ALA A 48 10.14 -4.78 3.81
C ALA A 48 11.51 -4.86 4.48
N ALA A 49 12.58 -4.67 3.71
CA ALA A 49 13.96 -4.72 4.23
C ALA A 49 14.24 -3.61 5.23
N LYS A 50 13.62 -2.45 5.07
CA LYS A 50 13.80 -1.30 5.96
C LYS A 50 12.82 -1.32 7.14
N GLY A 51 11.91 -2.29 7.21
CA GLY A 51 10.89 -2.32 8.26
C GLY A 51 9.85 -1.22 8.12
N ARG A 52 9.61 -0.74 6.90
CA ARG A 52 8.71 0.38 6.63
C ARG A 52 7.57 0.00 5.68
N LEU A 53 7.01 -1.19 5.84
CA LEU A 53 5.81 -1.60 5.09
C LEU A 53 4.59 -0.74 5.39
N ASP A 54 4.64 0.05 6.47
CA ASP A 54 3.62 1.05 6.78
C ASP A 54 3.49 2.10 5.65
N LEU A 55 4.50 2.26 4.81
CA LEU A 55 4.48 3.18 3.68
C LEU A 55 3.94 2.54 2.40
N SER A 56 3.69 1.23 2.41
CA SER A 56 3.25 0.52 1.21
C SER A 56 1.81 0.86 0.83
N LEU A 57 1.48 0.62 -0.44
CA LEU A 57 0.10 0.73 -0.92
C LEU A 57 -0.82 -0.19 -0.12
N GLU A 58 -0.38 -1.42 0.14
CA GLU A 58 -1.15 -2.41 0.87
C GLU A 58 -1.52 -1.92 2.27
N ALA A 59 -0.59 -1.30 2.98
CA ALA A 59 -0.86 -0.75 4.31
C ALA A 59 -1.92 0.36 4.25
N LEU A 60 -1.90 1.15 3.19
CA LEU A 60 -2.89 2.21 3.03
C LEU A 60 -4.27 1.65 2.70
N VAL A 61 -4.33 0.57 1.92
CA VAL A 61 -5.59 -0.10 1.58
C VAL A 61 -6.30 -0.64 2.82
N VAL A 62 -5.56 -1.18 3.79
CA VAL A 62 -6.15 -1.72 5.04
C VAL A 62 -6.34 -0.65 6.11
N ASP A 63 -5.94 0.59 5.85
CA ASP A 63 -6.18 1.70 6.77
C ASP A 63 -7.67 1.97 6.88
N LYS A 64 -8.17 2.09 8.11
CA LYS A 64 -9.60 2.27 8.38
C LYS A 64 -10.20 3.46 7.65
N ARG A 65 -9.40 4.49 7.39
CA ARG A 65 -9.87 5.69 6.68
C ARG A 65 -10.28 5.39 5.24
N PHE A 66 -9.72 4.34 4.65
CA PHE A 66 -9.84 4.08 3.22
C PHE A 66 -10.48 2.74 2.85
N THR A 67 -10.84 1.93 3.84
CA THR A 67 -11.42 0.59 3.57
C THR A 67 -12.70 0.68 2.74
N ALA A 68 -13.47 1.75 2.87
CA ALA A 68 -14.70 1.93 2.09
C ALA A 68 -14.45 2.10 0.59
N LEU A 69 -13.22 2.41 0.19
CA LEU A 69 -12.86 2.56 -1.23
C LEU A 69 -12.57 1.21 -1.91
N PHE A 70 -12.42 0.15 -1.13
CA PHE A 70 -11.98 -1.15 -1.64
C PHE A 70 -12.99 -2.23 -1.25
N THR A 71 -13.01 -3.31 -2.04
CA THR A 71 -13.83 -4.48 -1.71
C THR A 71 -13.15 -5.27 -0.59
N ASP A 72 -13.93 -6.16 0.05
CA ASP A 72 -13.38 -7.06 1.06
C ASP A 72 -12.27 -7.93 0.49
N GLU A 73 -12.43 -8.38 -0.75
CA GLU A 73 -11.41 -9.20 -1.42
C GLU A 73 -10.11 -8.42 -1.62
N GLU A 74 -10.22 -7.16 -2.02
CA GLU A 74 -9.06 -6.29 -2.20
C GLU A 74 -8.36 -6.02 -0.88
N ALA A 75 -9.13 -5.72 0.15
CA ALA A 75 -8.57 -5.49 1.48
C ALA A 75 -7.90 -6.75 2.04
N ASN A 76 -8.53 -7.92 1.84
CA ASN A 76 -7.95 -9.18 2.30
C ASN A 76 -6.66 -9.52 1.55
N GLU A 77 -6.61 -9.23 0.26
CA GLU A 77 -5.38 -9.44 -0.52
C GLU A 77 -4.24 -8.58 0.04
N ALA A 78 -4.51 -7.30 0.29
CA ALA A 78 -3.52 -6.39 0.86
C ALA A 78 -3.06 -6.86 2.25
N LEU A 79 -4.02 -7.27 3.09
CA LEU A 79 -3.72 -7.77 4.42
C LEU A 79 -2.84 -9.03 4.36
N ASN A 80 -3.18 -9.98 3.49
CA ASN A 80 -2.41 -11.20 3.34
C ASN A 80 -0.97 -10.93 2.91
N ARG A 81 -0.77 -9.99 2.00
CA ARG A 81 0.59 -9.60 1.58
C ARG A 81 1.39 -9.05 2.75
N LEU A 82 0.77 -8.22 3.59
CA LEU A 82 1.42 -7.67 4.77
C LEU A 82 1.77 -8.75 5.79
N LEU A 83 0.82 -9.64 6.07
CA LEU A 83 1.04 -10.73 7.03
C LEU A 83 2.14 -11.69 6.55
N ASP A 84 2.14 -12.02 5.27
CA ASP A 84 3.17 -12.89 4.69
C ASP A 84 4.57 -12.26 4.80
N ALA A 85 4.65 -10.93 4.79
CA ALA A 85 5.91 -10.22 4.96
C ALA A 85 6.27 -9.97 6.43
N GLY A 86 5.46 -10.44 7.36
CA GLY A 86 5.72 -10.29 8.80
C GLY A 86 5.28 -8.94 9.38
N TYR A 87 4.44 -8.22 8.68
CA TYR A 87 3.94 -6.93 9.16
C TYR A 87 2.61 -7.12 9.91
N TYR A 88 2.60 -6.82 11.20
CA TYR A 88 1.44 -7.05 12.07
C TYR A 88 0.95 -5.77 12.78
N ARG A 89 1.33 -4.60 12.29
CA ARG A 89 0.96 -3.33 12.91
C ARG A 89 -0.32 -2.78 12.26
N PHE A 90 -1.45 -3.14 12.82
CA PHE A 90 -2.75 -2.70 12.33
C PHE A 90 -3.53 -1.94 13.40
#